data_a7dba61ae6c117808e6311241fd04b7b
#
_entry.id   a7dba61ae6c117808e6311241fd04b7b
#
_cell.length_a   1.000
_cell.length_b   1.000
_cell.length_c   1.000
_cell.angle_alpha   90.00
_cell.angle_beta   90.00
_cell.angle_gamma   90.00
#
_symmetry.space_group_name_H-M   'P 1'
#
loop_
_entity.id
_entity.type
_entity.pdbx_description
1 polymer ?
#
loop_
_entity_poly.entity_id
_entity_poly.type
_entity_poly.pdbx_seq_one_letter_code
_entity_poly.pdbx_strand_id
1 'polypeptide(L)'
;MNLLLTTRHAKERMQQRGISEMQIQLVHFFGEDRLQKGGSYFSYVPEETIRKIRAALDGLGSVAIVKSEQESVIKVMHQNRKVRCTSYRA
;
A
#
# COMPACT_ATOMS: atom_id res chain seq x y z
N MET A 1 7.75 5.34 -5.82
CA MET A 1 6.40 5.73 -5.36
C MET A 1 6.50 6.76 -4.28
N ASN A 2 5.77 7.84 -4.42
CA ASN A 2 5.77 8.90 -3.43
C ASN A 2 4.63 8.69 -2.45
N LEU A 3 4.95 8.74 -1.16
CA LEU A 3 3.95 8.69 -0.12
C LEU A 3 3.19 10.02 -0.08
N LEU A 4 1.91 9.93 0.23
CA LEU A 4 1.09 11.11 0.38
C LEU A 4 1.36 11.76 1.73
N LEU A 5 1.52 13.08 1.74
CA LEU A 5 1.68 13.82 2.99
C LEU A 5 0.33 14.05 3.65
N THR A 6 0.31 13.90 4.96
CA THR A 6 -0.92 14.06 5.75
C THR A 6 -0.83 15.31 6.60
N THR A 7 -1.79 16.22 6.42
CA THR A 7 -1.84 17.44 7.22
C THR A 7 -2.20 17.13 8.68
N ARG A 8 -1.89 18.06 9.57
CA ARG A 8 -2.26 17.92 10.98
C ARG A 8 -3.76 17.71 11.16
N HIS A 9 -4.57 18.49 10.46
CA HIS A 9 -6.03 18.37 10.54
C HIS A 9 -6.50 17.00 10.05
N ALA A 10 -5.90 16.49 8.96
CA ALA A 10 -6.22 15.17 8.46
C ALA A 10 -5.86 14.08 9.47
N LYS A 11 -4.70 14.19 10.12
CA LYS A 11 -4.29 13.24 11.17
C LYS A 11 -5.28 13.17 12.31
N GLU A 12 -5.78 14.32 12.75
CA GLU A 12 -6.79 14.39 13.80
C GLU A 12 -8.08 13.68 13.38
N ARG A 13 -8.51 13.89 12.13
CA ARG A 13 -9.71 13.24 11.58
C ARG A 13 -9.53 11.74 11.45
N MET A 14 -8.34 11.30 11.04
CA MET A 14 -8.02 9.88 10.96
C MET A 14 -8.20 9.22 12.32
N GLN A 15 -7.65 9.82 13.35
CA GLN A 15 -7.78 9.31 14.72
C GLN A 15 -9.24 9.23 15.15
N GLN A 16 -10.01 10.28 14.90
CA GLN A 16 -11.41 10.31 15.29
C GLN A 16 -12.26 9.26 14.58
N ARG A 17 -11.90 8.90 13.36
CA ARG A 17 -12.68 8.00 12.51
C ARG A 17 -12.08 6.60 12.38
N GLY A 18 -11.00 6.32 13.09
CA GLY A 18 -10.37 5.01 13.03
C GLY A 18 -9.75 4.67 11.68
N ILE A 19 -9.24 5.67 10.97
CA ILE A 19 -8.59 5.47 9.67
C ILE A 19 -7.09 5.43 9.86
N SER A 20 -6.43 4.38 9.37
CA SER A 20 -5.00 4.20 9.53
C SER A 20 -4.21 4.90 8.41
N GLU A 21 -2.94 5.17 8.71
CA GLU A 21 -2.01 5.70 7.70
C GLU A 21 -1.90 4.76 6.50
N MET A 22 -1.84 3.46 6.75
CA MET A 22 -1.78 2.47 5.67
C MET A 22 -3.01 2.57 4.76
N GLN A 23 -4.19 2.75 5.32
CA GLN A 23 -5.40 2.90 4.51
C GLN A 23 -5.33 4.14 3.61
N ILE A 24 -4.80 5.24 4.13
CA ILE A 24 -4.62 6.46 3.33
C ILE A 24 -3.68 6.19 2.15
N GLN A 25 -2.55 5.54 2.41
CA GLN A 25 -1.58 5.27 1.37
C GLN A 25 -2.13 4.27 0.33
N LEU A 26 -2.91 3.28 0.76
CA LEU A 26 -3.55 2.35 -0.16
C LEU A 26 -4.54 3.04 -1.07
N VAL A 27 -5.33 3.97 -0.53
CA VAL A 27 -6.24 4.77 -1.36
C VAL A 27 -5.45 5.61 -2.36
N HIS A 28 -4.34 6.18 -1.92
CA HIS A 28 -3.51 6.98 -2.81
C HIS A 28 -2.91 6.16 -3.96
N PHE A 29 -2.40 4.96 -3.67
CA PHE A 29 -1.73 4.14 -4.69
C PHE A 29 -2.70 3.40 -5.61
N PHE A 30 -3.84 2.97 -5.09
CA PHE A 30 -4.75 2.11 -5.84
C PHE A 30 -6.08 2.76 -6.17
N GLY A 31 -6.31 3.97 -5.69
CA GLY A 31 -7.56 4.65 -5.89
C GLY A 31 -7.68 5.31 -7.25
N GLU A 32 -8.89 5.64 -7.59
CA GLU A 32 -9.20 6.52 -8.71
C GLU A 32 -9.42 7.93 -8.20
N ASP A 33 -8.93 8.90 -8.93
CA ASP A 33 -9.07 10.31 -8.58
C ASP A 33 -10.13 10.94 -9.44
N ARG A 34 -11.02 11.72 -8.79
CA ARG A 34 -12.01 12.52 -9.48
C ARG A 34 -11.84 13.97 -9.11
N LEU A 35 -11.68 14.81 -10.11
CA LEU A 35 -11.53 16.24 -9.88
C LEU A 35 -12.82 16.82 -9.29
N GLN A 36 -12.66 17.56 -8.22
CA GLN A 36 -13.75 18.27 -7.58
C GLN A 36 -13.70 19.75 -7.88
N LYS A 37 -14.82 20.40 -7.67
CA LYS A 37 -14.90 21.86 -7.74
C LYS A 37 -13.89 22.46 -6.77
N GLY A 38 -13.11 23.42 -7.24
CA GLY A 38 -12.09 24.05 -6.41
C GLY A 38 -10.67 23.46 -6.56
N GLY A 39 -10.50 22.48 -7.45
CA GLY A 39 -9.17 21.98 -7.80
C GLY A 39 -8.64 20.87 -6.93
N SER A 40 -9.43 20.34 -6.01
CA SER A 40 -9.05 19.18 -5.23
C SER A 40 -9.53 17.89 -5.90
N TYR A 41 -9.05 16.75 -5.40
CA TYR A 41 -9.42 15.44 -5.94
C TYR A 41 -10.09 14.61 -4.86
N PHE A 42 -11.17 13.94 -5.26
CA PHE A 42 -11.80 12.90 -4.45
C PHE A 42 -11.23 11.57 -4.89
N SER A 43 -10.58 10.85 -3.95
CA SER A 43 -9.92 9.57 -4.26
C SER A 43 -10.59 8.45 -3.49
N TYR A 44 -10.82 7.34 -4.17
CA TYR A 44 -11.43 6.15 -3.57
C TYR A 44 -10.98 4.92 -4.32
N VAL A 45 -11.05 3.76 -3.67
CA VAL A 45 -10.69 2.50 -4.30
C VAL A 45 -11.95 1.80 -4.77
N PRO A 46 -12.10 1.55 -6.08
CA PRO A 46 -13.27 0.84 -6.60
C PRO A 46 -13.37 -0.59 -6.04
N GLU A 47 -14.59 -1.09 -5.94
CA GLU A 47 -14.86 -2.42 -5.40
C GLU A 47 -14.09 -3.52 -6.11
N GLU A 48 -13.97 -3.44 -7.42
CA GLU A 48 -13.21 -4.42 -8.20
C GLU A 48 -11.73 -4.42 -7.81
N THR A 49 -11.15 -3.25 -7.61
CA THR A 49 -9.77 -3.12 -7.19
C THR A 49 -9.57 -3.66 -5.78
N ILE A 50 -10.54 -3.41 -4.88
CA ILE A 50 -10.51 -3.97 -3.53
C ILE A 50 -10.47 -5.50 -3.58
N ARG A 51 -11.25 -6.12 -4.46
CA ARG A 51 -11.25 -7.58 -4.60
C ARG A 51 -9.88 -8.10 -5.04
N LYS A 52 -9.23 -7.40 -5.97
CA LYS A 52 -7.88 -7.78 -6.44
C LYS A 52 -6.85 -7.65 -5.33
N ILE A 53 -6.90 -6.57 -4.56
CA ILE A 53 -6.00 -6.36 -3.44
C ILE A 53 -6.20 -7.45 -2.38
N ARG A 54 -7.46 -7.76 -2.07
CA ARG A 54 -7.78 -8.78 -1.08
C ARG A 54 -7.26 -10.15 -1.51
N ALA A 55 -7.44 -10.51 -2.77
CA ALA A 55 -6.92 -11.76 -3.31
C ALA A 55 -5.40 -11.83 -3.22
N ALA A 56 -4.73 -10.72 -3.52
CA ALA A 56 -3.26 -10.65 -3.42
C ALA A 56 -2.79 -10.82 -1.98
N LEU A 57 -3.51 -10.24 -1.01
CA LEU A 57 -3.16 -10.35 0.41
C LEU A 57 -3.24 -11.78 0.91
N ASP A 58 -4.17 -12.57 0.39
CA ASP A 58 -4.37 -13.96 0.85
C ASP A 58 -3.13 -14.81 0.68
N GLY A 59 -2.32 -14.56 -0.33
CA GLY A 59 -1.11 -15.34 -0.56
C GLY A 59 0.19 -14.59 -0.25
N LEU A 60 0.07 -13.40 0.28
CA LEU A 60 1.24 -12.52 0.40
C LEU A 60 2.35 -13.08 1.28
N GLY A 61 1.98 -13.78 2.35
CA GLY A 61 2.96 -14.35 3.28
C GLY A 61 3.83 -15.44 2.67
N SER A 62 3.39 -16.04 1.56
CA SER A 62 4.15 -17.09 0.89
C SER A 62 4.98 -16.58 -0.30
N VAL A 63 4.95 -15.29 -0.58
CA VAL A 63 5.66 -14.71 -1.71
C VAL A 63 6.88 -13.94 -1.22
N ALA A 64 8.00 -14.19 -1.86
CA ALA A 64 9.21 -13.41 -1.63
C ALA A 64 9.84 -13.04 -2.97
N ILE A 65 10.58 -11.96 -2.98
CA ILE A 65 11.28 -11.49 -4.18
C ILE A 65 12.72 -11.17 -3.84
N VAL A 66 13.57 -11.23 -4.84
CA VAL A 66 14.93 -10.71 -4.76
C VAL A 66 15.00 -9.49 -5.67
N LYS A 67 15.46 -8.39 -5.13
CA LYS A 67 15.57 -7.13 -5.86
C LYS A 67 17.02 -6.73 -6.05
N SER A 68 17.29 -6.01 -7.15
CA SER A 68 18.57 -5.35 -7.33
C SER A 68 18.56 -3.99 -6.61
N GLU A 69 19.75 -3.37 -6.50
CA GLU A 69 19.86 -2.02 -5.96
C GLU A 69 19.11 -0.98 -6.80
N GLN A 70 18.91 -1.26 -8.07
CA GLN A 70 18.17 -0.39 -8.98
C GLN A 70 16.65 -0.66 -8.93
N GLU A 71 16.19 -1.36 -7.91
CA GLU A 71 14.76 -1.65 -7.68
C GLU A 71 14.11 -2.51 -8.76
N SER A 72 14.89 -3.35 -9.42
CA SER A 72 14.36 -4.32 -10.38
C SER A 72 14.20 -5.68 -9.72
N VAL A 73 13.11 -6.37 -10.03
CA VAL A 73 12.89 -7.72 -9.51
C VAL A 73 13.75 -8.69 -10.29
N ILE A 74 14.63 -9.40 -9.58
CA ILE A 74 15.53 -10.40 -10.17
C ILE A 74 14.93 -11.79 -10.10
N LYS A 75 14.29 -12.13 -8.98
CA LYS A 75 13.69 -13.44 -8.75
C LYS A 75 12.39 -13.31 -8.02
N VAL A 76 11.48 -14.22 -8.29
CA VAL A 76 10.26 -14.40 -7.51
C VAL A 76 10.20 -15.84 -7.04
N MET A 77 9.65 -16.06 -5.85
CA MET A 77 9.59 -17.39 -5.29
C MET A 77 8.46 -17.52 -4.30
N HIS A 78 7.98 -18.75 -4.12
CA HIS A 78 7.08 -19.07 -3.02
C HIS A 78 7.89 -19.58 -1.84
N GLN A 79 7.49 -19.21 -0.64
CA GLN A 79 8.09 -19.71 0.58
C GLN A 79 7.02 -20.37 1.43
N ASN A 80 7.32 -21.59 1.88
CA ASN A 80 6.42 -22.34 2.76
C ASN A 80 6.61 -21.97 4.23
N ARG A 81 7.60 -21.13 4.52
CA ARG A 81 7.91 -20.71 5.88
C ARG A 81 7.80 -19.22 6.00
N LYS A 82 7.40 -18.80 7.19
CA LYS A 82 7.47 -17.41 7.56
C LYS A 82 8.94 -16.96 7.51
N VAL A 83 9.21 -15.88 6.78
CA VAL A 83 10.56 -15.33 6.67
C VAL A 83 10.93 -14.73 8.02
N ARG A 84 12.03 -15.19 8.60
CA ARG A 84 12.53 -14.63 9.83
C ARG A 84 13.25 -13.33 9.55
N CYS A 85 12.99 -12.35 10.39
CA CYS A 85 13.79 -11.13 10.39
C CYS A 85 15.18 -11.50 10.91
N THR A 86 16.17 -11.49 10.03
CA THR A 86 17.54 -11.78 10.43
C THR A 86 18.29 -10.47 10.59
N SER A 87 19.34 -10.51 11.41
CA SER A 87 20.25 -9.38 11.52
C SER A 87 21.21 -9.28 10.34
N TYR A 88 21.04 -10.13 9.37
CA TYR A 88 21.90 -10.16 8.19
C TYR A 88 21.68 -8.92 7.36
N ARG A 89 22.73 -8.15 7.19
CA ARG A 89 22.70 -6.96 6.35
C ARG A 89 23.72 -7.13 5.25
N ALA A 90 23.30 -6.91 4.05
CA ALA A 90 24.23 -6.83 2.95
C ALA A 90 25.02 -5.53 3.02
#